data_9a772049f3022c8fb886a802e532cc8b
#
_entry.id   9a772049f3022c8fb886a802e532cc8b
#
_cell.length_a   1.000
_cell.length_b   1.000
_cell.length_c   1.000
_cell.angle_alpha   90.00
_cell.angle_beta   90.00
_cell.angle_gamma   90.00
#
_symmetry.space_group_name_H-M   'P 1'
#
loop_
_entity.id
_entity.type
_entity.pdbx_description
1 polymer ?
#
loop_
_entity_poly.entity_id
_entity_poly.type
_entity_poly.pdbx_seq_one_letter_code
_entity_poly.pdbx_strand_id
1 'polypeptide(L)'
;MPETAATRPRSFAHLLGFTYVRADANEAVVEVMPLPEHCNERGMVHGGFLAALLDTTTGWAVHVVLPDGTAAPHFQLTVQYLNAAIPGITLTCVGRATKSGRRTAATDAEIFQDGKVVARAIASHVVL
;
A
#
# COMPACT_ATOMS: atom_id res chain seq x y z
N MET A 1 -14.42 6.01 -8.48
CA MET A 1 -13.02 6.05 -8.62
C MET A 1 -12.52 4.62 -8.51
N PRO A 2 -11.39 4.19 -8.88
CA PRO A 2 -10.22 5.06 -8.82
C PRO A 2 -10.10 5.95 -10.05
N GLU A 3 -9.43 7.07 -9.86
CA GLU A 3 -9.01 7.89 -10.97
C GLU A 3 -8.00 7.14 -11.83
N THR A 4 -7.99 7.43 -13.13
CA THR A 4 -6.95 6.89 -13.98
C THR A 4 -5.62 7.60 -13.70
N ALA A 5 -4.51 6.97 -14.05
CA ALA A 5 -3.20 7.58 -13.89
C ALA A 5 -3.10 8.92 -14.63
N ALA A 6 -3.79 9.07 -15.77
CA ALA A 6 -3.76 10.29 -16.56
C ALA A 6 -4.48 11.47 -15.91
N THR A 7 -5.50 11.21 -15.09
CA THR A 7 -6.31 12.25 -14.43
C THR A 7 -5.95 12.48 -12.98
N ARG A 8 -5.17 11.60 -12.40
CA ARG A 8 -4.75 11.69 -11.00
C ARG A 8 -3.72 12.81 -10.85
N PRO A 9 -3.88 13.71 -9.86
CA PRO A 9 -2.81 14.65 -9.53
C PRO A 9 -1.53 13.91 -9.19
N ARG A 10 -0.38 14.52 -9.47
CA ARG A 10 0.89 13.94 -9.08
C ARG A 10 0.94 13.80 -7.56
N SER A 11 1.27 12.58 -7.11
CA SER A 11 1.28 12.23 -5.70
C SER A 11 2.57 11.50 -5.37
N PHE A 12 2.77 11.23 -4.11
CA PHE A 12 3.90 10.43 -3.65
C PHE A 12 3.88 9.02 -4.26
N ALA A 13 2.71 8.38 -4.32
CA ALA A 13 2.57 7.08 -4.96
C ALA A 13 2.96 7.14 -6.44
N HIS A 14 2.56 8.20 -7.13
CA HIS A 14 2.95 8.42 -8.52
C HIS A 14 4.46 8.58 -8.66
N LEU A 15 5.07 9.36 -7.78
CA LEU A 15 6.53 9.57 -7.77
C LEU A 15 7.28 8.25 -7.61
N LEU A 16 6.77 7.34 -6.78
CA LEU A 16 7.41 6.06 -6.52
C LEU A 16 7.09 5.00 -7.58
N GLY A 17 6.24 5.32 -8.55
CA GLY A 17 5.90 4.41 -9.65
C GLY A 17 4.88 3.35 -9.30
N PHE A 18 4.08 3.58 -8.26
CA PHE A 18 3.04 2.64 -7.84
C PHE A 18 1.90 2.58 -8.87
N THR A 19 1.47 1.38 -9.21
CA THR A 19 0.33 1.14 -10.09
C THR A 19 -0.84 0.59 -9.27
N TYR A 20 -1.96 1.32 -9.29
CA TYR A 20 -3.20 0.85 -8.67
C TYR A 20 -3.83 -0.17 -9.63
N VAL A 21 -3.77 -1.45 -9.28
CA VAL A 21 -4.21 -2.53 -10.16
C VAL A 21 -5.71 -2.72 -10.09
N ARG A 22 -6.24 -2.92 -8.90
CA ARG A 22 -7.68 -3.08 -8.67
C ARG A 22 -8.00 -2.94 -7.19
N ALA A 23 -9.23 -2.57 -6.91
CA ALA A 23 -9.75 -2.60 -5.55
C ALA A 23 -11.25 -2.83 -5.58
N ASP A 24 -11.73 -3.62 -4.62
CA ASP A 24 -13.14 -3.88 -4.38
C ASP A 24 -13.36 -4.04 -2.88
N ALA A 25 -14.56 -4.51 -2.48
CA ALA A 25 -14.89 -4.67 -1.06
C ALA A 25 -14.02 -5.72 -0.37
N ASN A 26 -13.35 -6.60 -1.11
CA ASN A 26 -12.56 -7.69 -0.55
C ASN A 26 -11.08 -7.35 -0.43
N GLU A 27 -10.52 -6.65 -1.41
CA GLU A 27 -9.10 -6.35 -1.39
C GLU A 27 -8.72 -5.23 -2.36
N ALA A 28 -7.58 -4.60 -2.09
CA ALA A 28 -6.91 -3.65 -2.97
C ALA A 28 -5.54 -4.22 -3.34
N VAL A 29 -5.16 -4.07 -4.61
CA VAL A 29 -3.88 -4.57 -5.13
C VAL A 29 -3.13 -3.41 -5.77
N VAL A 30 -1.89 -3.20 -5.31
CA VAL A 30 -0.97 -2.19 -5.85
C VAL A 30 0.32 -2.90 -6.22
N GLU A 31 0.87 -2.56 -7.37
CA GLU A 31 2.12 -3.15 -7.85
C GLU A 31 3.16 -2.09 -8.12
N VAL A 32 4.42 -2.48 -8.03
CA VAL A 32 5.54 -1.63 -8.42
C VAL A 32 6.75 -2.48 -8.79
N MET A 33 7.48 -2.03 -9.79
CA MET A 33 8.80 -2.57 -10.12
C MET A 33 9.84 -1.73 -9.38
N PRO A 34 10.47 -2.24 -8.32
CA PRO A 34 11.48 -1.46 -7.61
C PRO A 34 12.72 -1.28 -8.46
N LEU A 35 13.25 -0.06 -8.44
CA LEU A 35 14.43 0.36 -9.18
C LEU A 35 15.63 0.47 -8.23
N PRO A 36 16.87 0.53 -8.75
CA PRO A 36 18.05 0.72 -7.90
C PRO A 36 17.95 1.92 -6.96
N GLU A 37 17.36 3.03 -7.41
CA GLU A 37 17.18 4.23 -6.57
C GLU A 37 16.18 4.05 -5.43
N HIS A 38 15.43 2.97 -5.42
CA HIS A 38 14.53 2.62 -4.31
C HIS A 38 15.20 1.74 -3.26
N CYS A 39 16.50 1.47 -3.43
CA CYS A 39 17.23 0.55 -2.58
C CYS A 39 18.08 1.28 -1.55
N ASN A 40 18.44 0.55 -0.49
CA ASN A 40 19.40 1.01 0.49
C ASN A 40 20.84 0.79 -0.02
N GLU A 41 21.82 1.12 0.81
CA GLU A 41 23.23 0.99 0.44
C GLU A 41 23.69 -0.44 0.19
N ARG A 42 22.91 -1.43 0.65
CA ARG A 42 23.21 -2.85 0.42
C ARG A 42 22.59 -3.39 -0.88
N GLY A 43 21.87 -2.54 -1.62
CA GLY A 43 21.21 -2.95 -2.84
C GLY A 43 19.88 -3.69 -2.64
N MET A 44 19.34 -3.67 -1.43
CA MET A 44 18.02 -4.22 -1.11
C MET A 44 16.98 -3.10 -1.17
N VAL A 45 15.75 -3.43 -1.52
CA VAL A 45 14.68 -2.42 -1.51
C VAL A 45 14.55 -1.83 -0.11
N HIS A 46 14.58 -0.50 -0.03
CA HIS A 46 14.58 0.22 1.23
C HIS A 46 13.28 -0.05 2.01
N GLY A 47 13.40 -0.22 3.32
CA GLY A 47 12.24 -0.45 4.17
C GLY A 47 11.21 0.67 4.10
N GLY A 48 11.66 1.92 3.96
CA GLY A 48 10.75 3.06 3.76
C GLY A 48 9.95 2.99 2.47
N PHE A 49 10.52 2.42 1.41
CA PHE A 49 9.81 2.18 0.16
C PHE A 49 8.70 1.13 0.36
N LEU A 50 9.02 0.05 1.06
CA LEU A 50 8.04 -1.00 1.39
C LEU A 50 6.94 -0.46 2.30
N ALA A 51 7.29 0.37 3.28
CA ALA A 51 6.32 1.01 4.16
C ALA A 51 5.39 1.94 3.39
N ALA A 52 5.92 2.70 2.42
CA ALA A 52 5.11 3.56 1.56
C ALA A 52 4.12 2.74 0.73
N LEU A 53 4.54 1.59 0.22
CA LEU A 53 3.67 0.70 -0.54
C LEU A 53 2.55 0.14 0.35
N LEU A 54 2.86 -0.25 1.58
CA LEU A 54 1.88 -0.72 2.55
C LEU A 54 0.90 0.38 2.95
N ASP A 55 1.40 1.59 3.18
CA ASP A 55 0.56 2.76 3.52
C ASP A 55 -0.42 3.06 2.38
N THR A 56 0.08 3.11 1.16
CA THR A 56 -0.74 3.39 -0.02
C THR A 56 -1.82 2.33 -0.22
N THR A 57 -1.46 1.06 -0.09
CA THR A 57 -2.38 -0.04 -0.33
C THR A 57 -3.46 -0.13 0.75
N THR A 58 -3.10 0.02 2.01
CA THR A 58 -4.07 0.02 3.11
C THR A 58 -4.99 1.23 3.04
N GLY A 59 -4.46 2.40 2.67
CA GLY A 59 -5.26 3.60 2.47
C GLY A 59 -6.31 3.41 1.37
N TRP A 60 -5.93 2.80 0.27
CA TRP A 60 -6.87 2.50 -0.80
C TRP A 60 -7.89 1.43 -0.39
N ALA A 61 -7.44 0.41 0.31
CA ALA A 61 -8.33 -0.66 0.79
C ALA A 61 -9.46 -0.13 1.67
N VAL A 62 -9.16 0.80 2.59
CA VAL A 62 -10.18 1.37 3.45
C VAL A 62 -11.06 2.37 2.69
N HIS A 63 -10.46 3.13 1.78
CA HIS A 63 -11.19 4.14 1.00
C HIS A 63 -12.34 3.54 0.19
N VAL A 64 -12.15 2.38 -0.41
CA VAL A 64 -13.17 1.78 -1.28
C VAL A 64 -14.33 1.15 -0.50
N VAL A 65 -14.19 0.91 0.80
CA VAL A 65 -15.28 0.35 1.61
C VAL A 65 -16.01 1.42 2.42
N LEU A 66 -15.53 2.66 2.43
CA LEU A 66 -16.19 3.77 3.11
C LEU A 66 -17.05 4.55 2.13
N PRO A 67 -18.05 5.31 2.64
CA PRO A 67 -18.86 6.16 1.78
C PRO A 67 -18.00 7.16 1.01
N ASP A 68 -18.43 7.51 -0.21
CA ASP A 68 -17.74 8.48 -1.05
C ASP A 68 -17.52 9.80 -0.30
N GLY A 69 -16.32 10.36 -0.48
CA GLY A 69 -15.95 11.62 0.16
C GLY A 69 -15.48 11.49 1.59
N THR A 70 -15.48 10.28 2.16
CA THR A 70 -14.96 10.04 3.50
C THR A 70 -13.43 10.02 3.49
N ALA A 71 -12.82 10.80 4.37
CA ALA A 71 -11.38 10.73 4.58
C ALA A 71 -11.07 9.73 5.71
N ALA A 72 -10.02 8.95 5.53
CA ALA A 72 -9.63 7.94 6.51
C ALA A 72 -8.10 7.91 6.67
N PRO A 73 -7.50 9.00 7.17
CA PRO A 73 -6.05 9.02 7.35
C PRO A 73 -5.59 7.99 8.37
N HIS A 74 -4.39 7.48 8.15
CA HIS A 74 -3.75 6.58 9.10
C HIS A 74 -3.42 7.33 10.39
N PHE A 75 -3.64 6.69 11.54
CA PHE A 75 -3.04 7.15 12.77
C PHE A 75 -2.10 6.10 13.38
N GLN A 76 -1.98 4.94 12.71
CA GLN A 76 -1.02 3.90 13.11
C GLN A 76 -0.73 3.05 11.89
N LEU A 77 0.54 2.71 11.70
CA LEU A 77 0.99 1.75 10.71
C LEU A 77 2.15 0.99 11.34
N THR A 78 1.96 -0.30 11.54
CA THR A 78 3.00 -1.17 12.08
C THR A 78 3.46 -2.12 10.98
N VAL A 79 4.75 -2.06 10.65
CA VAL A 79 5.34 -2.84 9.58
C VAL A 79 6.24 -3.92 10.16
N GLN A 80 6.09 -5.13 9.65
CA GLN A 80 6.97 -6.24 9.95
C GLN A 80 7.71 -6.61 8.65
N TYR A 81 9.03 -6.49 8.67
CA TYR A 81 9.88 -6.83 7.54
C TYR A 81 10.34 -8.29 7.70
N LEU A 82 10.05 -9.13 6.72
CA LEU A 82 10.22 -10.58 6.85
C LEU A 82 11.29 -11.14 5.95
N ASN A 83 11.40 -10.65 4.72
CA ASN A 83 12.39 -11.10 3.75
C ASN A 83 12.91 -9.92 2.97
N ALA A 84 14.14 -10.03 2.51
CA ALA A 84 14.73 -9.00 1.67
C ALA A 84 14.02 -8.96 0.30
N ALA A 85 13.78 -7.75 -0.19
CA ALA A 85 13.27 -7.53 -1.54
C ALA A 85 14.39 -6.97 -2.41
N ILE A 86 14.43 -7.38 -3.66
CA ILE A 86 15.48 -6.98 -4.61
C ILE A 86 14.90 -6.11 -5.73
N PRO A 87 15.69 -5.21 -6.33
CA PRO A 87 15.23 -4.42 -7.47
C PRO A 87 15.05 -5.30 -8.71
N GLY A 88 14.18 -4.85 -9.63
CA GLY A 88 14.01 -5.52 -10.92
C GLY A 88 12.96 -6.63 -10.95
N ILE A 89 12.37 -6.98 -9.82
CA ILE A 89 11.30 -7.97 -9.73
C ILE A 89 10.07 -7.29 -9.11
N THR A 90 8.92 -7.43 -9.75
CA THR A 90 7.69 -6.76 -9.31
C THR A 90 7.34 -7.12 -7.87
N LEU A 91 7.00 -6.09 -7.10
CA LEU A 91 6.37 -6.20 -5.80
C LEU A 91 4.86 -6.09 -5.97
N THR A 92 4.12 -7.00 -5.35
CA THR A 92 2.66 -6.96 -5.34
C THR A 92 2.20 -6.82 -3.90
N CYS A 93 1.44 -5.77 -3.63
CA CYS A 93 0.89 -5.52 -2.30
C CYS A 93 -0.62 -5.74 -2.33
N VAL A 94 -1.11 -6.55 -1.41
CA VAL A 94 -2.53 -6.86 -1.28
C VAL A 94 -2.99 -6.39 0.10
N GLY A 95 -3.97 -5.51 0.11
CA GLY A 95 -4.51 -4.93 1.34
C GLY A 95 -5.99 -5.18 1.51
N ARG A 96 -6.45 -5.19 2.75
CA ARG A 96 -7.86 -5.42 3.10
C ARG A 96 -8.27 -4.52 4.23
N ALA A 97 -9.53 -4.06 4.17
CA ALA A 97 -10.16 -3.44 5.33
C ALA A 97 -10.71 -4.56 6.22
N THR A 98 -10.21 -4.66 7.44
CA THR A 98 -10.64 -5.67 8.41
C THR A 98 -11.75 -5.15 9.30
N LYS A 99 -11.91 -3.82 9.39
CA LYS A 99 -13.00 -3.15 10.07
C LYS A 99 -13.25 -1.80 9.39
N SER A 100 -14.51 -1.49 9.13
CA SER A 100 -14.92 -0.19 8.61
C SER A 100 -16.02 0.37 9.50
N GLY A 101 -15.63 1.07 10.56
CA GLY A 101 -16.54 1.66 11.51
C GLY A 101 -16.84 3.12 11.23
N ARG A 102 -17.68 3.73 12.06
CA ARG A 102 -18.04 5.16 11.91
C ARG A 102 -16.93 6.10 12.35
N ARG A 103 -16.09 5.68 13.29
CA ARG A 103 -15.05 6.52 13.89
C ARG A 103 -13.66 6.05 13.55
N THR A 104 -13.48 4.73 13.46
CA THR A 104 -12.19 4.12 13.17
C THR A 104 -12.37 2.98 12.19
N ALA A 105 -11.31 2.71 11.45
CA ALA A 105 -11.22 1.57 10.58
C ALA A 105 -9.87 0.88 10.81
N ALA A 106 -9.79 -0.38 10.45
CA ALA A 106 -8.57 -1.15 10.54
C ALA A 106 -8.31 -1.86 9.21
N THR A 107 -7.05 -1.96 8.84
CA THR A 107 -6.62 -2.61 7.60
C THR A 107 -5.40 -3.48 7.86
N ASP A 108 -5.14 -4.40 6.94
CA ASP A 108 -3.88 -5.11 6.87
C ASP A 108 -3.41 -5.22 5.42
N ALA A 109 -2.15 -5.50 5.22
CA ALA A 109 -1.60 -5.71 3.89
C ALA A 109 -0.36 -6.57 3.95
N GLU A 110 -0.06 -7.22 2.83
CA GLU A 110 1.15 -8.01 2.64
C GLU A 110 1.78 -7.66 1.29
N ILE A 111 3.10 -7.61 1.26
CA ILE A 111 3.86 -7.43 0.02
C ILE A 111 4.51 -8.76 -0.34
N PHE A 112 4.34 -9.15 -1.59
CA PHE A 112 4.91 -10.37 -2.15
C PHE A 112 5.93 -10.02 -3.22
N GLN A 113 7.01 -10.78 -3.25
CA GLN A 113 7.96 -10.75 -4.36
C GLN A 113 8.37 -12.18 -4.67
N ASP A 114 8.13 -12.61 -5.90
CA ASP A 114 8.50 -13.94 -6.36
C ASP A 114 7.95 -15.04 -5.42
N GLY A 115 6.69 -14.88 -5.01
CA GLY A 115 5.98 -15.85 -4.17
C GLY A 115 6.31 -15.79 -2.68
N LYS A 116 7.21 -14.91 -2.25
CA LYS A 116 7.57 -14.75 -0.83
C LYS A 116 6.94 -13.50 -0.26
N VAL A 117 6.49 -13.57 0.99
CA VAL A 117 6.06 -12.38 1.74
C VAL A 117 7.32 -11.64 2.19
N VAL A 118 7.51 -10.41 1.71
CA VAL A 118 8.66 -9.60 2.08
C VAL A 118 8.37 -8.68 3.25
N ALA A 119 7.11 -8.23 3.40
CA ALA A 119 6.70 -7.40 4.51
C ALA A 119 5.19 -7.50 4.68
N ARG A 120 4.72 -7.18 5.89
CA ARG A 120 3.30 -7.09 6.19
C ARG A 120 3.05 -5.92 7.12
N ALA A 121 1.82 -5.43 7.14
CA ALA A 121 1.43 -4.33 8.02
C ALA A 121 0.03 -4.52 8.55
N ILE A 122 -0.20 -3.95 9.72
CA ILE A 122 -1.54 -3.64 10.22
C ILE A 122 -1.61 -2.13 10.40
N ALA A 123 -2.78 -1.57 10.15
CA ALA A 123 -2.96 -0.13 10.24
C ALA A 123 -4.31 0.21 10.84
N SER A 124 -4.37 1.40 11.43
CA SER A 124 -5.58 1.97 11.99
C SER A 124 -5.81 3.35 11.37
N HIS A 125 -7.08 3.68 11.13
CA HIS A 125 -7.49 4.89 10.44
C HIS A 125 -8.53 5.62 11.25
N VAL A 126 -8.48 6.95 11.24
CA VAL A 126 -9.56 7.79 11.74
C VAL A 126 -10.54 7.99 10.59
N VAL A 127 -11.82 7.80 10.85
CA VAL A 127 -12.87 8.06 9.85
C VAL A 127 -13.44 9.46 10.11
N LEU A 128 -13.28 10.33 9.14
CA LEU A 128 -13.67 11.74 9.24
C LEU A 128 -14.92 12.08 8.44
#